data_f847030a9cf18b21ba98352d2f8d810e
#
_entry.id   f847030a9cf18b21ba98352d2f8d810e
#
_cell.length_a   1.000
_cell.length_b   1.000
_cell.length_c   1.000
_cell.angle_alpha   90.00
_cell.angle_beta   90.00
_cell.angle_gamma   90.00
#
_symmetry.space_group_name_H-M   'P 1'
#
loop_
_entity.id
_entity.type
_entity.pdbx_description
1 polymer ?
#
loop_
_entity_poly.entity_id
_entity_poly.type
_entity_poly.pdbx_seq_one_letter_code
_entity_poly.pdbx_strand_id
1 'polypeptide(L)'
;MSATEKAEVLTRVASSPLPRRKVLRELGIAKSTYYRWLRRQDQQGLDDRPGGGSPAWNRLTSQEVHDVLSTARQMPELSCRQLATWTTDNQGFSVSESTAYRILRSEGLVKSPEMRLAAGKEYHCKTTGPNQMWATDASYFRVIGWGYYYMVTVMDDYSRFILAHKLQRDMTSDSFIEVVQEAVDRTGMDQVPVTDRTKLLSDNGPGYVSRAFRDYLGMVGIKHILATPFHPQTNGKLERYHQTLKRDVNQVPYELPADLEAAIAAFVGYYNDRRYHKALGNVTPSDVLGGRREEILQRRKEVQAQTIERRRRYNSALRELTRPSSNT
;
A
#
# COMPACT_ATOMS: atom_id res chain seq x y z
N MET A 1 30.75 24.90 4.81
CA MET A 1 32.10 25.45 5.13
C MET A 1 32.68 24.63 6.26
N SER A 2 33.90 24.15 6.09
CA SER A 2 34.66 23.42 7.11
C SER A 2 35.09 24.37 8.25
N ALA A 3 35.56 23.83 9.38
CA ALA A 3 36.11 24.62 10.49
C ALA A 3 37.31 25.46 10.05
N THR A 4 38.14 24.87 9.19
CA THR A 4 39.32 25.54 8.60
C THR A 4 38.95 26.77 7.75
N GLU A 5 37.97 26.59 6.83
CA GLU A 5 37.45 27.69 5.99
C GLU A 5 36.82 28.80 6.82
N LYS A 6 36.13 28.46 7.89
CA LYS A 6 35.56 29.47 8.82
C LYS A 6 36.65 30.22 9.55
N ALA A 7 37.70 29.56 10.01
CA ALA A 7 38.85 30.18 10.65
C ALA A 7 39.59 31.14 9.69
N GLU A 8 39.80 30.73 8.44
CA GLU A 8 40.41 31.59 7.41
C GLU A 8 39.57 32.85 7.15
N VAL A 9 38.24 32.72 7.09
CA VAL A 9 37.34 33.86 6.95
C VAL A 9 37.44 34.80 8.14
N LEU A 10 37.47 34.27 9.36
CA LEU A 10 37.63 35.11 10.57
C LEU A 10 38.96 35.88 10.57
N THR A 11 40.07 35.20 10.22
CA THR A 11 41.40 35.82 10.10
C THR A 11 41.44 36.88 9.00
N ARG A 12 40.87 36.57 7.83
CA ARG A 12 40.84 37.48 6.67
C ARG A 12 40.01 38.75 6.98
N VAL A 13 38.87 38.64 7.70
CA VAL A 13 38.08 39.78 8.11
C VAL A 13 38.75 40.59 9.20
N ALA A 14 39.54 39.96 10.08
CA ALA A 14 40.28 40.64 11.15
C ALA A 14 41.50 41.38 10.62
N SER A 15 42.22 40.84 9.61
CA SER A 15 43.43 41.46 9.06
C SER A 15 43.15 42.45 7.93
N SER A 16 41.96 42.59 7.44
CA SER A 16 41.61 43.47 6.32
C SER A 16 41.60 44.95 6.74
N PRO A 17 42.22 45.85 5.95
CA PRO A 17 42.13 47.29 6.18
C PRO A 17 40.77 47.88 5.83
N LEU A 18 39.91 47.13 5.18
CA LEU A 18 38.56 47.57 4.79
C LEU A 18 37.58 47.43 5.95
N PRO A 19 36.49 48.24 5.96
CA PRO A 19 35.43 48.08 6.95
C PRO A 19 34.83 46.64 6.91
N ARG A 20 34.74 46.00 8.05
CA ARG A 20 34.21 44.62 8.22
C ARG A 20 32.94 44.34 7.41
N ARG A 21 32.02 45.31 7.35
CA ARG A 21 30.80 45.19 6.58
C ARG A 21 31.00 45.00 5.08
N LYS A 22 32.02 45.67 4.52
CA LYS A 22 32.38 45.57 3.10
C LYS A 22 32.98 44.21 2.79
N VAL A 23 33.95 43.76 3.61
CA VAL A 23 34.59 42.43 3.46
C VAL A 23 33.59 41.28 3.56
N LEU A 24 32.66 41.34 4.56
CA LEU A 24 31.62 40.34 4.73
C LEU A 24 30.67 40.27 3.54
N ARG A 25 30.36 41.40 2.91
CA ARG A 25 29.51 41.46 1.71
C ARG A 25 30.22 40.83 0.52
N GLU A 26 31.51 41.12 0.32
CA GLU A 26 32.30 40.54 -0.75
C GLU A 26 32.48 39.03 -0.58
N LEU A 27 32.56 38.52 0.64
CA LEU A 27 32.61 37.10 0.97
C LEU A 27 31.24 36.41 0.98
N GLY A 28 30.15 37.12 0.75
CA GLY A 28 28.80 36.57 0.78
C GLY A 28 28.37 36.06 2.16
N ILE A 29 28.97 36.55 3.24
CA ILE A 29 28.69 36.06 4.61
C ILE A 29 27.83 37.06 5.39
N ALA A 30 26.71 36.54 5.92
CA ALA A 30 25.85 37.37 6.75
C ALA A 30 26.55 37.79 8.04
N LYS A 31 26.35 39.06 8.46
CA LYS A 31 26.92 39.64 9.70
C LYS A 31 26.63 38.75 10.92
N SER A 32 25.40 38.26 11.06
CA SER A 32 25.00 37.36 12.16
C SER A 32 25.81 36.05 12.17
N THR A 33 26.11 35.48 11.00
CA THR A 33 26.91 34.29 10.87
C THR A 33 28.35 34.52 11.30
N TYR A 34 28.96 35.63 10.87
CA TYR A 34 30.31 36.01 11.28
C TYR A 34 30.44 36.15 12.80
N TYR A 35 29.56 36.92 13.46
CA TYR A 35 29.63 37.12 14.91
C TYR A 35 29.30 35.83 15.69
N ARG A 36 28.48 34.95 15.13
CA ARG A 36 28.27 33.61 15.69
C ARG A 36 29.54 32.76 15.66
N TRP A 37 30.29 32.79 14.57
CA TRP A 37 31.57 32.08 14.46
C TRP A 37 32.63 32.69 15.37
N LEU A 38 32.75 34.01 15.44
CA LEU A 38 33.71 34.67 16.29
C LEU A 38 33.47 34.28 17.77
N ARG A 39 32.22 34.28 18.22
CA ARG A 39 31.86 33.90 19.61
C ARG A 39 32.13 32.41 19.89
N ARG A 40 31.98 31.55 18.86
CA ARG A 40 32.23 30.12 19.01
C ARG A 40 33.71 29.76 18.97
N GLN A 41 34.54 30.54 18.28
CA GLN A 41 35.97 30.30 18.19
C GLN A 41 36.63 30.27 19.60
N ASP A 42 36.19 31.14 20.49
CA ASP A 42 36.76 31.28 21.84
C ASP A 42 36.20 30.23 22.83
N GLN A 43 35.05 29.65 22.57
CA GLN A 43 34.34 28.82 23.57
C GLN A 43 34.23 27.34 23.19
N GLN A 44 34.07 26.97 21.94
CA GLN A 44 33.61 25.64 21.54
C GLN A 44 34.19 25.09 20.19
N GLY A 45 35.09 25.85 19.53
CA GLY A 45 35.58 25.51 18.20
C GLY A 45 34.60 25.83 17.06
N LEU A 46 35.11 25.84 15.84
CA LEU A 46 34.40 26.22 14.59
C LEU A 46 33.72 25.06 13.90
N ASP A 47 33.89 23.84 14.39
CA ASP A 47 33.24 22.67 13.81
C ASP A 47 31.72 22.83 13.86
N ASP A 48 31.06 22.46 12.77
CA ASP A 48 29.62 22.38 12.80
C ASP A 48 29.25 21.28 13.81
N ARG A 49 28.44 21.67 14.79
CA ARG A 49 27.87 20.65 15.68
C ARG A 49 27.17 19.65 14.78
N PRO A 50 27.55 18.35 14.82
CA PRO A 50 26.73 17.36 14.20
C PRO A 50 25.30 17.65 14.69
N GLY A 51 24.34 17.74 13.78
CA GLY A 51 22.96 18.15 14.08
C GLY A 51 22.31 17.25 15.13
N GLY A 52 22.82 17.38 16.36
CA GLY A 52 22.40 16.69 17.57
C GLY A 52 21.22 17.41 18.20
N GLY A 53 20.15 17.58 17.45
CA GLY A 53 18.86 17.74 18.09
C GLY A 53 18.61 16.52 18.96
N SER A 54 18.18 16.71 20.21
CA SER A 54 17.74 15.62 21.07
C SER A 54 16.87 14.66 20.24
N PRO A 55 17.05 13.33 20.35
CA PRO A 55 16.23 12.38 19.61
C PRO A 55 14.76 12.76 19.67
N ALA A 56 14.06 12.71 18.55
CA ALA A 56 12.65 13.06 18.54
C ALA A 56 11.91 12.26 19.62
N TRP A 57 11.03 12.91 20.37
CA TRP A 57 10.30 12.29 21.48
C TRP A 57 9.50 11.03 21.08
N ASN A 58 9.14 10.92 19.82
CA ASN A 58 8.41 9.81 19.21
C ASN A 58 9.31 8.85 18.39
N ARG A 59 10.64 8.93 18.56
CA ARG A 59 11.58 8.02 17.88
C ARG A 59 11.26 6.56 18.24
N LEU A 60 11.35 5.69 17.26
CA LEU A 60 11.24 4.25 17.48
C LEU A 60 12.32 3.79 18.47
N THR A 61 11.98 2.84 19.32
CA THR A 61 12.93 2.14 20.18
C THR A 61 13.81 1.22 19.32
N SER A 62 14.97 0.81 19.83
CA SER A 62 15.85 -0.12 19.13
C SER A 62 15.14 -1.46 18.85
N GLN A 63 14.30 -1.92 19.78
CA GLN A 63 13.51 -3.13 19.61
C GLN A 63 12.49 -2.97 18.48
N GLU A 64 11.74 -1.87 18.42
CA GLU A 64 10.78 -1.61 17.36
C GLU A 64 11.45 -1.54 15.98
N VAL A 65 12.66 -0.98 15.87
CA VAL A 65 13.45 -0.99 14.63
C VAL A 65 13.85 -2.42 14.25
N HIS A 66 14.32 -3.19 15.22
CA HIS A 66 14.67 -4.60 15.00
C HIS A 66 13.47 -5.42 14.50
N ASP A 67 12.31 -5.24 15.12
CA ASP A 67 11.07 -5.96 14.75
C ASP A 67 10.62 -5.61 13.32
N VAL A 68 10.69 -4.34 12.92
CA VAL A 68 10.40 -3.92 11.53
C VAL A 68 11.36 -4.58 10.54
N LEU A 69 12.65 -4.63 10.85
CA LEU A 69 13.66 -5.24 9.97
C LEU A 69 13.51 -6.77 9.89
N SER A 70 13.23 -7.42 11.02
CA SER A 70 12.97 -8.86 11.08
C SER A 70 11.77 -9.24 10.21
N THR A 71 10.67 -8.50 10.35
CA THR A 71 9.46 -8.71 9.53
C THR A 71 9.73 -8.49 8.05
N ALA A 72 10.48 -7.44 7.69
CA ALA A 72 10.81 -7.16 6.29
C ALA A 72 11.67 -8.27 5.65
N ARG A 73 12.53 -8.93 6.41
CA ARG A 73 13.33 -10.07 5.94
C ARG A 73 12.50 -11.34 5.80
N GLN A 74 11.53 -11.55 6.70
CA GLN A 74 10.63 -12.72 6.66
C GLN A 74 9.57 -12.61 5.55
N MET A 75 9.14 -11.39 5.23
CA MET A 75 8.10 -11.09 4.24
C MET A 75 8.59 -10.06 3.21
N PRO A 76 9.55 -10.44 2.35
CA PRO A 76 10.20 -9.52 1.40
C PRO A 76 9.24 -9.03 0.29
N GLU A 77 8.08 -9.65 0.13
CA GLU A 77 7.03 -9.27 -0.81
C GLU A 77 6.23 -8.05 -0.35
N LEU A 78 6.26 -7.71 0.95
CA LEU A 78 5.50 -6.59 1.46
C LEU A 78 6.13 -5.25 1.04
N SER A 79 5.33 -4.36 0.51
CA SER A 79 5.72 -2.95 0.34
C SER A 79 5.87 -2.25 1.69
N CYS A 80 6.62 -1.13 1.75
CA CYS A 80 6.80 -0.35 2.99
C CYS A 80 5.46 0.01 3.66
N ARG A 81 4.41 0.26 2.87
CA ARG A 81 3.06 0.52 3.38
C ARG A 81 2.43 -0.71 3.99
N GLN A 82 2.48 -1.84 3.29
CA GLN A 82 1.94 -3.10 3.77
C GLN A 82 2.69 -3.57 5.03
N LEU A 83 4.01 -3.43 5.05
CA LEU A 83 4.84 -3.70 6.21
C LEU A 83 4.43 -2.84 7.42
N ALA A 84 4.28 -1.52 7.23
CA ALA A 84 3.84 -0.62 8.29
C ALA A 84 2.46 -0.98 8.84
N THR A 85 1.54 -1.37 7.97
CA THR A 85 0.20 -1.82 8.33
C THR A 85 0.26 -3.15 9.10
N TRP A 86 0.99 -4.13 8.57
CA TRP A 86 1.14 -5.44 9.17
C TRP A 86 1.77 -5.37 10.57
N THR A 87 2.81 -4.55 10.72
CA THR A 87 3.45 -4.28 12.02
C THR A 87 2.45 -3.72 13.04
N THR A 88 1.61 -2.77 12.59
CA THR A 88 0.59 -2.18 13.47
C THR A 88 -0.46 -3.20 13.91
N ASP A 89 -0.87 -4.09 13.01
CA ASP A 89 -1.90 -5.09 13.28
C ASP A 89 -1.40 -6.26 14.14
N ASN A 90 -0.13 -6.66 13.96
CA ASN A 90 0.39 -7.93 14.51
C ASN A 90 1.43 -7.77 15.62
N GLN A 91 2.14 -6.63 15.67
CA GLN A 91 3.20 -6.41 16.67
C GLN A 91 2.81 -5.39 17.75
N GLY A 92 1.61 -4.82 17.68
CA GLY A 92 1.08 -3.95 18.73
C GLY A 92 1.79 -2.60 18.87
N PHE A 93 2.48 -2.13 17.82
CA PHE A 93 3.00 -0.77 17.74
C PHE A 93 2.84 -0.19 16.34
N SER A 94 2.59 1.12 16.27
CA SER A 94 2.37 1.81 15.01
C SER A 94 3.67 2.36 14.43
N VAL A 95 3.88 2.12 13.13
CA VAL A 95 4.96 2.72 12.34
C VAL A 95 4.37 3.34 11.07
N SER A 96 4.86 4.52 10.66
CA SER A 96 4.41 5.12 9.40
C SER A 96 5.15 4.53 8.20
N GLU A 97 4.49 4.53 7.01
CA GLU A 97 5.11 4.12 5.75
C GLU A 97 6.46 4.80 5.50
N SER A 98 6.54 6.13 5.74
CA SER A 98 7.77 6.90 5.57
C SER A 98 8.87 6.53 6.56
N THR A 99 8.51 6.07 7.76
CA THR A 99 9.49 5.59 8.74
C THR A 99 9.98 4.20 8.36
N ALA A 100 9.07 3.28 7.99
CA ALA A 100 9.44 1.97 7.46
C ALA A 100 10.37 2.11 6.24
N TYR A 101 10.04 2.99 5.29
CA TYR A 101 10.89 3.27 4.13
C TYR A 101 12.29 3.74 4.53
N ARG A 102 12.43 4.67 5.51
CA ARG A 102 13.74 5.16 5.95
C ARG A 102 14.58 4.07 6.60
N ILE A 103 13.96 3.22 7.41
CA ILE A 103 14.62 2.07 8.07
C ILE A 103 15.11 1.08 6.99
N LEU A 104 14.24 0.68 6.07
CA LEU A 104 14.62 -0.26 5.02
C LEU A 104 15.66 0.30 4.08
N ARG A 105 15.62 1.61 3.80
CA ARG A 105 16.62 2.28 2.95
C ARG A 105 18.00 2.29 3.61
N SER A 106 18.09 2.56 4.92
CA SER A 106 19.38 2.54 5.63
C SER A 106 20.04 1.16 5.63
N GLU A 107 19.25 0.09 5.54
CA GLU A 107 19.68 -1.31 5.49
C GLU A 107 19.81 -1.86 4.05
N GLY A 108 19.62 -1.02 3.02
CA GLY A 108 19.69 -1.45 1.62
C GLY A 108 18.57 -2.38 1.16
N LEU A 109 17.47 -2.49 1.92
CA LEU A 109 16.35 -3.39 1.65
C LEU A 109 15.23 -2.76 0.80
N VAL A 110 15.41 -1.54 0.31
CA VAL A 110 14.38 -0.88 -0.54
C VAL A 110 14.49 -1.37 -1.98
N LYS A 111 13.39 -1.92 -2.50
CA LYS A 111 13.24 -2.21 -3.93
C LYS A 111 13.01 -0.91 -4.70
N SER A 112 13.59 -0.79 -5.90
CA SER A 112 13.35 0.36 -6.79
C SER A 112 11.85 0.52 -7.05
N PRO A 113 11.31 1.77 -7.04
CA PRO A 113 9.90 1.98 -7.32
C PRO A 113 9.57 1.61 -8.76
N GLU A 114 8.61 0.72 -8.95
CA GLU A 114 7.98 0.51 -10.25
C GLU A 114 7.18 1.76 -10.63
N MET A 115 7.38 2.27 -11.83
CA MET A 115 6.63 3.41 -12.34
C MET A 115 5.17 2.97 -12.56
N ARG A 116 4.23 3.51 -11.78
CA ARG A 116 2.80 3.25 -11.90
C ARG A 116 2.12 4.45 -12.54
N LEU A 117 1.46 4.22 -13.67
CA LEU A 117 0.60 5.22 -14.28
C LEU A 117 -0.58 5.53 -13.36
N ALA A 118 -0.94 6.81 -13.26
CA ALA A 118 -2.11 7.23 -12.51
C ALA A 118 -3.38 6.68 -13.17
N ALA A 119 -4.29 6.13 -12.36
CA ALA A 119 -5.59 5.69 -12.84
C ALA A 119 -6.44 6.89 -13.25
N GLY A 120 -7.17 6.76 -14.37
CA GLY A 120 -8.15 7.74 -14.80
C GLY A 120 -9.28 7.98 -13.77
N LYS A 121 -10.15 8.97 -14.04
CA LYS A 121 -11.25 9.35 -13.14
C LYS A 121 -12.20 8.18 -12.86
N GLU A 122 -12.62 8.04 -11.60
CA GLU A 122 -13.48 6.97 -11.14
C GLU A 122 -14.93 7.09 -11.64
N TYR A 123 -15.63 5.94 -11.70
CA TYR A 123 -17.03 5.81 -12.04
C TYR A 123 -17.96 6.56 -11.09
N HIS A 124 -19.07 7.15 -11.61
CA HIS A 124 -19.96 8.04 -10.85
C HIS A 124 -20.87 7.34 -9.82
N CYS A 125 -21.17 6.05 -9.99
CA CYS A 125 -22.03 5.29 -9.08
C CYS A 125 -21.19 4.36 -8.21
N LYS A 126 -20.68 4.86 -7.09
CA LYS A 126 -19.92 4.05 -6.14
C LYS A 126 -20.86 3.18 -5.31
N THR A 127 -20.50 1.90 -5.16
CA THR A 127 -21.13 1.02 -4.18
C THR A 127 -20.82 1.50 -2.76
N THR A 128 -21.79 1.38 -1.87
CA THR A 128 -21.71 1.81 -0.46
C THR A 128 -21.64 0.64 0.51
N GLY A 129 -21.89 -0.58 0.05
CA GLY A 129 -21.84 -1.80 0.82
C GLY A 129 -21.55 -3.04 -0.04
N PRO A 130 -21.20 -4.16 0.61
CA PRO A 130 -21.00 -5.44 -0.07
C PRO A 130 -22.26 -5.91 -0.79
N ASN A 131 -22.07 -6.71 -1.84
CA ASN A 131 -23.13 -7.37 -2.60
C ASN A 131 -24.15 -6.44 -3.30
N GLN A 132 -23.88 -5.15 -3.40
CA GLN A 132 -24.69 -4.22 -4.19
C GLN A 132 -24.43 -4.36 -5.69
N MET A 133 -23.18 -4.67 -6.05
CA MET A 133 -22.77 -4.89 -7.43
C MET A 133 -21.59 -5.86 -7.47
N TRP A 134 -21.68 -6.84 -8.35
CA TRP A 134 -20.58 -7.71 -8.71
C TRP A 134 -20.04 -7.34 -10.08
N ALA A 135 -18.76 -7.49 -10.29
CA ALA A 135 -18.12 -7.34 -11.60
C ALA A 135 -17.61 -8.71 -12.05
N THR A 136 -17.82 -9.04 -13.32
CA THR A 136 -17.29 -10.27 -13.93
C THR A 136 -16.50 -9.94 -15.18
N ASP A 137 -15.43 -10.71 -15.40
CA ASP A 137 -14.55 -10.57 -16.56
C ASP A 137 -13.77 -11.87 -16.75
N ALA A 138 -13.28 -12.11 -17.98
CA ALA A 138 -12.46 -13.26 -18.32
C ALA A 138 -11.05 -12.83 -18.71
N SER A 139 -10.06 -13.52 -18.18
CA SER A 139 -8.65 -13.32 -18.50
C SER A 139 -8.04 -14.62 -19.03
N TYR A 140 -7.25 -14.57 -20.09
CA TYR A 140 -6.64 -15.75 -20.69
C TYR A 140 -5.24 -16.02 -20.14
N PHE A 141 -4.91 -17.32 -20.05
CA PHE A 141 -3.62 -17.85 -19.67
C PHE A 141 -3.17 -18.90 -20.69
N ARG A 142 -1.88 -19.02 -20.92
CA ARG A 142 -1.31 -20.04 -21.79
C ARG A 142 -0.67 -21.13 -20.96
N VAL A 143 -1.03 -22.40 -21.25
CA VAL A 143 -0.39 -23.59 -20.69
C VAL A 143 0.41 -24.28 -21.78
N ILE A 144 1.67 -24.64 -21.53
CA ILE A 144 2.56 -25.24 -22.52
C ILE A 144 1.99 -26.59 -22.96
N GLY A 145 1.88 -26.79 -24.30
CA GLY A 145 1.33 -28.02 -24.88
C GLY A 145 -0.21 -28.14 -24.81
N TRP A 146 -0.91 -27.27 -24.05
CA TRP A 146 -2.36 -27.33 -23.87
C TRP A 146 -3.12 -26.20 -24.53
N GLY A 147 -2.43 -25.08 -24.87
CA GLY A 147 -3.05 -23.91 -25.49
C GLY A 147 -3.52 -22.86 -24.48
N TYR A 148 -4.64 -22.18 -24.81
CA TYR A 148 -5.19 -21.10 -23.98
C TYR A 148 -6.32 -21.59 -23.09
N TYR A 149 -6.32 -21.11 -21.86
CA TYR A 149 -7.39 -21.26 -20.88
C TYR A 149 -7.90 -19.89 -20.47
N TYR A 150 -9.13 -19.82 -20.03
CA TYR A 150 -9.83 -18.59 -19.68
C TYR A 150 -10.22 -18.62 -18.21
N MET A 151 -9.66 -17.71 -17.43
CA MET A 151 -10.06 -17.55 -16.06
C MET A 151 -11.21 -16.58 -15.97
N VAL A 152 -12.39 -17.07 -15.68
CA VAL A 152 -13.58 -16.28 -15.37
C VAL A 152 -13.54 -15.93 -13.89
N THR A 153 -13.83 -14.66 -13.55
CA THR A 153 -13.78 -14.15 -12.18
C THR A 153 -15.05 -13.37 -11.87
N VAL A 154 -15.59 -13.56 -10.68
CA VAL A 154 -16.64 -12.70 -10.11
C VAL A 154 -16.10 -12.02 -8.85
N MET A 155 -16.11 -10.68 -8.86
CA MET A 155 -15.60 -9.84 -7.78
C MET A 155 -16.72 -8.96 -7.21
N ASP A 156 -16.83 -8.86 -5.90
CA ASP A 156 -17.66 -7.83 -5.25
C ASP A 156 -17.01 -6.44 -5.44
N ASP A 157 -17.76 -5.51 -6.02
CA ASP A 157 -17.23 -4.18 -6.39
C ASP A 157 -16.84 -3.35 -5.17
N TYR A 158 -17.57 -3.47 -4.06
CA TYR A 158 -17.29 -2.71 -2.84
C TYR A 158 -16.06 -3.22 -2.10
N SER A 159 -16.07 -4.49 -1.73
CA SER A 159 -15.02 -5.13 -0.94
C SER A 159 -13.80 -5.54 -1.78
N ARG A 160 -13.96 -5.66 -3.11
CA ARG A 160 -12.98 -6.26 -4.04
C ARG A 160 -12.69 -7.73 -3.76
N PHE A 161 -13.54 -8.39 -2.98
CA PHE A 161 -13.43 -9.81 -2.69
C PHE A 161 -13.75 -10.63 -3.94
N ILE A 162 -12.92 -11.61 -4.24
CA ILE A 162 -13.17 -12.57 -5.32
C ILE A 162 -14.15 -13.61 -4.78
N LEU A 163 -15.40 -13.51 -5.23
CA LEU A 163 -16.49 -14.39 -4.82
C LEU A 163 -16.38 -15.77 -5.45
N ALA A 164 -16.09 -15.80 -6.74
CA ALA A 164 -15.89 -17.03 -7.49
C ALA A 164 -14.83 -16.84 -8.59
N HIS A 165 -14.14 -17.91 -8.93
CA HIS A 165 -13.17 -17.93 -10.03
C HIS A 165 -12.99 -19.35 -10.54
N LYS A 166 -12.90 -19.52 -11.85
CA LYS A 166 -12.67 -20.83 -12.46
C LYS A 166 -11.86 -20.72 -13.73
N LEU A 167 -10.96 -21.69 -13.92
CA LEU A 167 -10.19 -21.83 -15.14
C LEU A 167 -10.99 -22.69 -16.14
N GLN A 168 -11.40 -22.08 -17.26
CA GLN A 168 -12.27 -22.66 -18.27
C GLN A 168 -11.49 -22.89 -19.57
N ARG A 169 -11.93 -23.87 -20.38
CA ARG A 169 -11.35 -24.12 -21.71
C ARG A 169 -11.89 -23.21 -22.80
N ASP A 170 -13.05 -22.63 -22.57
CA ASP A 170 -13.77 -21.80 -23.53
C ASP A 170 -14.40 -20.57 -22.84
N MET A 171 -15.01 -19.71 -23.65
CA MET A 171 -15.73 -18.51 -23.22
C MET A 171 -17.22 -18.61 -23.58
N THR A 172 -17.80 -19.79 -23.40
CA THR A 172 -19.22 -20.00 -23.63
C THR A 172 -20.08 -19.38 -22.53
N SER A 173 -21.37 -19.20 -22.80
CA SER A 173 -22.33 -18.77 -21.78
C SER A 173 -22.36 -19.70 -20.57
N ASP A 174 -22.24 -21.01 -20.80
CA ASP A 174 -22.31 -22.01 -19.74
C ASP A 174 -21.11 -21.88 -18.80
N SER A 175 -19.90 -21.64 -19.35
CA SER A 175 -18.70 -21.37 -18.58
C SER A 175 -18.85 -20.12 -17.67
N PHE A 176 -19.54 -19.08 -18.13
CA PHE A 176 -19.81 -17.88 -17.33
C PHE A 176 -20.91 -18.10 -16.29
N ILE A 177 -21.99 -18.80 -16.67
CA ILE A 177 -23.09 -19.16 -15.78
C ILE A 177 -22.58 -19.96 -14.59
N GLU A 178 -21.71 -20.95 -14.83
CA GLU A 178 -21.13 -21.78 -13.78
C GLU A 178 -20.42 -20.94 -12.70
N VAL A 179 -19.60 -19.96 -13.09
CA VAL A 179 -18.85 -19.13 -12.13
C VAL A 179 -19.75 -18.12 -11.41
N VAL A 180 -20.77 -17.59 -12.11
CA VAL A 180 -21.75 -16.71 -11.47
C VAL A 180 -22.62 -17.50 -10.49
N GLN A 181 -23.00 -18.74 -10.82
CA GLN A 181 -23.75 -19.62 -9.92
C GLN A 181 -22.95 -19.92 -8.64
N GLU A 182 -21.66 -20.20 -8.76
CA GLU A 182 -20.77 -20.39 -7.60
C GLU A 182 -20.77 -19.14 -6.69
N ALA A 183 -20.77 -17.94 -7.28
CA ALA A 183 -20.85 -16.71 -6.50
C ALA A 183 -22.23 -16.55 -5.82
N VAL A 184 -23.32 -16.93 -6.48
CA VAL A 184 -24.70 -16.95 -5.93
C VAL A 184 -24.77 -17.90 -4.75
N ASP A 185 -24.29 -19.13 -4.92
CA ASP A 185 -24.30 -20.18 -3.88
C ASP A 185 -23.48 -19.75 -2.65
N ARG A 186 -22.27 -19.22 -2.92
CA ARG A 186 -21.37 -18.75 -1.85
C ARG A 186 -21.95 -17.63 -0.99
N THR A 187 -22.73 -16.75 -1.60
CA THR A 187 -23.29 -15.56 -0.91
C THR A 187 -24.71 -15.76 -0.43
N GLY A 188 -25.37 -16.85 -0.83
CA GLY A 188 -26.81 -17.05 -0.59
C GLY A 188 -27.68 -15.99 -1.29
N MET A 189 -27.21 -15.48 -2.44
CA MET A 189 -27.89 -14.38 -3.15
C MET A 189 -29.28 -14.78 -3.67
N ASP A 190 -29.51 -16.04 -3.91
CA ASP A 190 -30.80 -16.61 -4.28
C ASP A 190 -31.84 -16.53 -3.15
N GLN A 191 -31.40 -16.48 -1.89
CA GLN A 191 -32.25 -16.32 -0.70
C GLN A 191 -32.62 -14.84 -0.42
N VAL A 192 -31.92 -13.90 -1.06
CA VAL A 192 -32.18 -12.46 -0.91
C VAL A 192 -33.41 -12.05 -1.72
N PRO A 193 -34.31 -11.17 -1.22
CA PRO A 193 -35.41 -10.64 -2.01
C PRO A 193 -34.92 -10.02 -3.33
N VAL A 194 -35.64 -10.24 -4.43
CA VAL A 194 -35.23 -9.82 -5.78
C VAL A 194 -34.90 -8.32 -5.86
N THR A 195 -35.61 -7.49 -5.09
CA THR A 195 -35.36 -6.04 -5.02
C THR A 195 -33.99 -5.68 -4.47
N ASP A 196 -33.42 -6.53 -3.63
CA ASP A 196 -32.18 -6.28 -2.89
C ASP A 196 -31.01 -7.09 -3.44
N ARG A 197 -31.27 -7.92 -4.48
CA ARG A 197 -30.21 -8.70 -5.14
C ARG A 197 -29.18 -7.82 -5.81
N THR A 198 -27.99 -8.36 -5.87
CA THR A 198 -26.85 -7.72 -6.54
C THR A 198 -27.15 -7.38 -8.01
N LYS A 199 -26.36 -6.47 -8.56
CA LYS A 199 -26.30 -6.21 -10.01
C LYS A 199 -25.01 -6.82 -10.52
N LEU A 200 -25.02 -7.44 -11.69
CA LEU A 200 -23.83 -7.99 -12.33
C LEU A 200 -23.35 -7.06 -13.45
N LEU A 201 -22.14 -6.57 -13.32
CA LEU A 201 -21.46 -5.76 -14.33
C LEU A 201 -20.52 -6.66 -15.15
N SER A 202 -20.64 -6.64 -16.48
CA SER A 202 -19.71 -7.29 -17.39
C SER A 202 -19.34 -6.39 -18.56
N ASP A 203 -18.35 -6.81 -19.34
CA ASP A 203 -18.14 -6.28 -20.68
C ASP A 203 -19.22 -6.77 -21.67
N ASN A 204 -19.04 -6.43 -22.96
CA ASN A 204 -19.93 -6.86 -24.03
C ASN A 204 -19.43 -8.12 -24.75
N GLY A 205 -18.68 -8.99 -24.07
CA GLY A 205 -18.21 -10.24 -24.64
C GLY A 205 -19.36 -11.16 -25.11
N PRO A 206 -19.18 -11.94 -26.18
CA PRO A 206 -20.26 -12.73 -26.80
C PRO A 206 -20.99 -13.65 -25.82
N GLY A 207 -20.27 -14.24 -24.87
CA GLY A 207 -20.86 -15.11 -23.84
C GLY A 207 -21.78 -14.35 -22.87
N TYR A 208 -21.40 -13.13 -22.48
CA TYR A 208 -22.20 -12.27 -21.57
C TYR A 208 -23.46 -11.69 -22.24
N VAL A 209 -23.39 -11.39 -23.55
CA VAL A 209 -24.57 -10.89 -24.28
C VAL A 209 -25.46 -11.99 -24.85
N SER A 210 -25.11 -13.26 -24.64
CA SER A 210 -25.89 -14.41 -25.12
C SER A 210 -27.28 -14.45 -24.51
N ARG A 211 -28.22 -15.10 -25.23
CA ARG A 211 -29.58 -15.32 -24.70
C ARG A 211 -29.55 -16.20 -23.45
N ALA A 212 -28.77 -17.30 -23.47
CA ALA A 212 -28.68 -18.23 -22.35
C ALA A 212 -28.22 -17.55 -21.04
N PHE A 213 -27.21 -16.69 -21.13
CA PHE A 213 -26.73 -15.95 -19.96
C PHE A 213 -27.75 -14.95 -19.43
N ARG A 214 -28.49 -14.25 -20.30
CA ARG A 214 -29.58 -13.34 -19.90
C ARG A 214 -30.75 -14.06 -19.27
N ASP A 215 -31.15 -15.20 -19.85
CA ASP A 215 -32.25 -16.02 -19.33
C ASP A 215 -31.89 -16.56 -17.94
N TYR A 216 -30.64 -17.02 -17.74
CA TYR A 216 -30.12 -17.42 -16.45
C TYR A 216 -30.17 -16.28 -15.42
N LEU A 217 -29.65 -15.08 -15.74
CA LEU A 217 -29.70 -13.92 -14.82
C LEU A 217 -31.13 -13.52 -14.50
N GLY A 218 -32.06 -13.61 -15.46
CA GLY A 218 -33.49 -13.41 -15.25
C GLY A 218 -34.06 -14.41 -14.25
N MET A 219 -33.68 -15.68 -14.37
CA MET A 219 -34.10 -16.75 -13.46
C MET A 219 -33.61 -16.53 -12.02
N VAL A 220 -32.35 -16.16 -11.86
CA VAL A 220 -31.77 -15.87 -10.53
C VAL A 220 -32.08 -14.42 -10.06
N GLY A 221 -32.85 -13.63 -10.82
CA GLY A 221 -33.27 -12.27 -10.45
C GLY A 221 -32.14 -11.26 -10.29
N ILE A 222 -31.02 -11.45 -10.97
CA ILE A 222 -29.85 -10.55 -10.94
C ILE A 222 -29.91 -9.60 -12.15
N LYS A 223 -29.88 -8.30 -11.89
CA LYS A 223 -29.88 -7.29 -12.95
C LYS A 223 -28.52 -7.23 -13.66
N HIS A 224 -28.50 -7.47 -14.98
CA HIS A 224 -27.29 -7.33 -15.79
C HIS A 224 -27.04 -5.86 -16.16
N ILE A 225 -25.80 -5.40 -16.02
CA ILE A 225 -25.29 -4.11 -16.46
C ILE A 225 -24.15 -4.38 -17.43
N LEU A 226 -24.32 -3.98 -18.67
CA LEU A 226 -23.26 -4.04 -19.67
C LEU A 226 -22.42 -2.78 -19.63
N ALA A 227 -21.11 -2.93 -19.62
CA ALA A 227 -20.19 -1.79 -19.69
C ALA A 227 -20.41 -1.01 -21.01
N THR A 228 -20.46 0.31 -20.92
CA THR A 228 -20.58 1.15 -22.13
C THR A 228 -19.33 0.96 -22.99
N PRO A 229 -19.48 0.71 -24.31
CA PRO A 229 -18.34 0.61 -25.22
C PRO A 229 -17.42 1.83 -25.08
N PHE A 230 -16.11 1.63 -25.12
CA PHE A 230 -15.08 2.65 -25.00
C PHE A 230 -14.98 3.36 -23.63
N HIS A 231 -15.64 2.86 -22.57
CA HIS A 231 -15.45 3.31 -21.20
C HIS A 231 -14.76 2.24 -20.32
N PRO A 232 -13.43 2.04 -20.45
CA PRO A 232 -12.69 0.99 -19.73
C PRO A 232 -12.70 1.20 -18.22
N GLN A 233 -13.14 2.37 -17.74
CA GLN A 233 -13.16 2.70 -16.32
C GLN A 233 -14.20 1.89 -15.53
N THR A 234 -15.22 1.35 -16.21
CA THR A 234 -16.33 0.63 -15.57
C THR A 234 -15.88 -0.68 -14.93
N ASN A 235 -14.88 -1.35 -15.52
CA ASN A 235 -14.32 -2.62 -15.02
C ASN A 235 -12.89 -2.50 -14.46
N GLY A 236 -12.42 -1.28 -14.24
CA GLY A 236 -11.01 -0.99 -13.88
C GLY A 236 -10.51 -1.63 -12.58
N LYS A 237 -11.42 -2.03 -11.66
CA LYS A 237 -11.03 -2.75 -10.43
C LYS A 237 -10.65 -4.19 -10.76
N LEU A 238 -11.47 -4.86 -11.59
CA LEU A 238 -11.26 -6.25 -12.00
C LEU A 238 -10.09 -6.36 -12.99
N GLU A 239 -9.97 -5.39 -13.91
CA GLU A 239 -8.81 -5.29 -14.81
C GLU A 239 -7.49 -5.20 -14.02
N ARG A 240 -7.43 -4.34 -12.99
CA ARG A 240 -6.26 -4.22 -12.12
C ARG A 240 -5.99 -5.50 -11.32
N TYR A 241 -7.04 -6.21 -10.90
CA TYR A 241 -6.90 -7.53 -10.29
C TYR A 241 -6.25 -8.50 -11.28
N HIS A 242 -6.74 -8.61 -12.51
CA HIS A 242 -6.17 -9.48 -13.53
C HIS A 242 -4.71 -9.14 -13.88
N GLN A 243 -4.36 -7.84 -13.95
CA GLN A 243 -2.97 -7.42 -14.14
C GLN A 243 -2.07 -7.90 -12.99
N THR A 244 -2.56 -7.81 -11.75
CA THR A 244 -1.80 -8.28 -10.59
C THR A 244 -1.68 -9.80 -10.57
N LEU A 245 -2.78 -10.51 -10.81
CA LEU A 245 -2.79 -11.96 -10.92
C LEU A 245 -1.80 -12.46 -12.00
N LYS A 246 -1.88 -11.90 -13.22
CA LYS A 246 -0.97 -12.27 -14.32
C LYS A 246 0.49 -12.02 -13.97
N ARG A 247 0.80 -10.92 -13.31
CA ARG A 247 2.17 -10.64 -12.89
C ARG A 247 2.70 -11.68 -11.90
N ASP A 248 1.86 -12.11 -10.96
CA ASP A 248 2.28 -13.01 -9.89
C ASP A 248 2.26 -14.48 -10.35
N VAL A 249 1.25 -14.87 -11.14
CA VAL A 249 1.08 -16.26 -11.62
C VAL A 249 1.94 -16.56 -12.86
N ASN A 250 2.13 -15.63 -13.80
CA ASN A 250 2.92 -15.88 -15.02
C ASN A 250 4.45 -15.81 -14.81
N GLN A 251 4.93 -15.83 -13.57
CA GLN A 251 6.37 -15.83 -13.30
C GLN A 251 7.05 -17.16 -13.66
N VAL A 252 6.28 -18.23 -13.70
CA VAL A 252 6.73 -19.57 -14.08
C VAL A 252 5.84 -20.13 -15.18
N PRO A 253 6.39 -20.89 -16.14
CA PRO A 253 5.60 -21.61 -17.11
C PRO A 253 4.90 -22.81 -16.44
N TYR A 254 3.66 -23.10 -16.84
CA TYR A 254 2.90 -24.26 -16.35
C TYR A 254 2.85 -25.34 -17.43
N GLU A 255 3.13 -26.57 -17.03
CA GLU A 255 3.08 -27.73 -17.89
C GLU A 255 1.69 -28.43 -17.87
N LEU A 256 0.99 -28.32 -16.72
CA LEU A 256 -0.34 -28.85 -16.55
C LEU A 256 -1.36 -27.77 -16.21
N PRO A 257 -2.59 -27.84 -16.74
CA PRO A 257 -3.66 -26.91 -16.35
C PRO A 257 -3.97 -26.92 -14.85
N ALA A 258 -3.86 -28.07 -14.20
CA ALA A 258 -4.08 -28.23 -12.76
C ALA A 258 -3.08 -27.42 -11.92
N ASP A 259 -1.81 -27.30 -12.36
CA ASP A 259 -0.80 -26.51 -11.66
C ASP A 259 -1.12 -25.01 -11.74
N LEU A 260 -1.57 -24.56 -12.92
CA LEU A 260 -2.03 -23.19 -13.10
C LEU A 260 -3.27 -22.91 -12.23
N GLU A 261 -4.22 -23.81 -12.17
CA GLU A 261 -5.43 -23.70 -11.35
C GLU A 261 -5.08 -23.61 -9.85
N ALA A 262 -4.17 -24.45 -9.37
CA ALA A 262 -3.66 -24.42 -8.00
C ALA A 262 -2.95 -23.09 -7.68
N ALA A 263 -2.12 -22.57 -8.60
CA ALA A 263 -1.45 -21.29 -8.43
C ALA A 263 -2.44 -20.11 -8.39
N ILE A 264 -3.47 -20.13 -9.24
CA ILE A 264 -4.56 -19.15 -9.22
C ILE A 264 -5.31 -19.22 -7.91
N ALA A 265 -5.69 -20.39 -7.43
CA ALA A 265 -6.41 -20.59 -6.17
C ALA A 265 -5.60 -20.06 -4.97
N ALA A 266 -4.30 -20.36 -4.93
CA ALA A 266 -3.38 -19.83 -3.90
C ALA A 266 -3.29 -18.31 -3.94
N PHE A 267 -3.19 -17.72 -5.15
CA PHE A 267 -3.19 -16.27 -5.31
C PHE A 267 -4.51 -15.63 -4.86
N VAL A 268 -5.66 -16.21 -5.20
CA VAL A 268 -6.97 -15.70 -4.77
C VAL A 268 -7.11 -15.74 -3.26
N GLY A 269 -6.68 -16.82 -2.61
CA GLY A 269 -6.64 -16.89 -1.15
C GLY A 269 -5.77 -15.78 -0.54
N TYR A 270 -4.55 -15.59 -1.06
CA TYR A 270 -3.70 -14.48 -0.64
C TYR A 270 -4.36 -13.12 -0.89
N TYR A 271 -4.94 -12.90 -2.07
CA TYR A 271 -5.59 -11.65 -2.45
C TYR A 271 -6.76 -11.30 -1.54
N ASN A 272 -7.62 -12.26 -1.23
CA ASN A 272 -8.79 -12.06 -0.40
C ASN A 272 -8.45 -11.84 1.09
N ASP A 273 -7.54 -12.66 1.63
CA ASP A 273 -7.38 -12.80 3.07
C ASP A 273 -6.12 -12.13 3.64
N ARG A 274 -5.12 -11.84 2.81
CA ARG A 274 -3.82 -11.33 3.28
C ARG A 274 -3.39 -10.02 2.64
N ARG A 275 -3.84 -9.75 1.42
CA ARG A 275 -3.40 -8.56 0.69
C ARG A 275 -4.09 -7.31 1.20
N TYR A 276 -3.32 -6.36 1.71
CA TYR A 276 -3.80 -5.03 2.07
C TYR A 276 -4.04 -4.16 0.84
N HIS A 277 -5.23 -3.54 0.76
CA HIS A 277 -5.63 -2.66 -0.33
C HIS A 277 -5.70 -1.20 0.10
N LYS A 278 -4.88 -0.34 -0.53
CA LYS A 278 -4.86 1.11 -0.23
C LYS A 278 -6.25 1.74 -0.30
N ALA A 279 -7.01 1.42 -1.34
CA ALA A 279 -8.33 2.00 -1.56
C ALA A 279 -9.40 1.54 -0.54
N LEU A 280 -9.13 0.46 0.19
CA LEU A 280 -9.97 -0.05 1.27
C LEU A 280 -9.54 0.46 2.66
N GLY A 281 -8.52 1.33 2.74
CA GLY A 281 -7.92 1.76 4.01
C GLY A 281 -6.83 0.81 4.52
N ASN A 282 -6.15 0.11 3.61
CA ASN A 282 -5.17 -0.92 3.91
C ASN A 282 -5.73 -2.09 4.75
N VAL A 283 -6.99 -2.48 4.51
CA VAL A 283 -7.56 -3.72 5.02
C VAL A 283 -7.69 -4.75 3.90
N THR A 284 -7.95 -6.00 4.24
CA THR A 284 -8.14 -7.07 3.25
C THR A 284 -9.55 -7.04 2.66
N PRO A 285 -9.76 -7.56 1.44
CA PRO A 285 -11.09 -7.76 0.88
C PRO A 285 -12.03 -8.54 1.80
N SER A 286 -11.51 -9.59 2.45
CA SER A 286 -12.22 -10.43 3.42
C SER A 286 -12.76 -9.62 4.61
N ASP A 287 -11.96 -8.71 5.14
CA ASP A 287 -12.35 -7.86 6.26
C ASP A 287 -13.47 -6.88 5.87
N VAL A 288 -13.40 -6.36 4.63
CA VAL A 288 -14.43 -5.44 4.13
C VAL A 288 -15.74 -6.19 3.86
N LEU A 289 -15.67 -7.38 3.21
CA LEU A 289 -16.84 -8.20 2.96
C LEU A 289 -17.51 -8.63 4.28
N GLY A 290 -16.72 -9.00 5.28
CA GLY A 290 -17.17 -9.39 6.62
C GLY A 290 -17.56 -8.24 7.54
N GLY A 291 -17.54 -6.98 7.07
CA GLY A 291 -17.95 -5.81 7.86
C GLY A 291 -16.97 -5.38 8.95
N ARG A 292 -15.75 -5.97 9.02
CA ARG A 292 -14.76 -5.70 10.07
C ARG A 292 -13.90 -4.46 9.82
N ARG A 293 -14.08 -3.79 8.67
CA ARG A 293 -13.23 -2.66 8.26
C ARG A 293 -13.14 -1.57 9.31
N GLU A 294 -14.26 -1.09 9.82
CA GLU A 294 -14.29 0.04 10.76
C GLU A 294 -13.68 -0.32 12.12
N GLU A 295 -13.92 -1.53 12.59
CA GLU A 295 -13.30 -2.06 13.81
C GLU A 295 -11.77 -2.07 13.70
N ILE A 296 -11.24 -2.60 12.59
CA ILE A 296 -9.79 -2.66 12.33
C ILE A 296 -9.20 -1.25 12.28
N LEU A 297 -9.86 -0.32 11.58
CA LEU A 297 -9.39 1.07 11.49
C LEU A 297 -9.40 1.76 12.86
N GLN A 298 -10.41 1.52 13.69
CA GLN A 298 -10.49 2.05 15.03
C GLN A 298 -9.39 1.47 15.93
N ARG A 299 -9.20 0.16 15.92
CA ARG A 299 -8.12 -0.51 16.65
C ARG A 299 -6.74 0.05 16.29
N ARG A 300 -6.48 0.31 15.00
CA ARG A 300 -5.21 0.92 14.56
C ARG A 300 -5.00 2.32 15.13
N LYS A 301 -6.04 3.14 15.23
CA LYS A 301 -5.96 4.46 15.89
C LYS A 301 -5.58 4.33 17.37
N GLU A 302 -6.15 3.36 18.06
CA GLU A 302 -5.84 3.09 19.47
C GLU A 302 -4.39 2.63 19.64
N VAL A 303 -3.93 1.67 18.82
CA VAL A 303 -2.54 1.21 18.80
C VAL A 303 -1.58 2.37 18.51
N GLN A 304 -1.95 3.26 17.58
CA GLN A 304 -1.15 4.45 17.28
C GLN A 304 -1.03 5.39 18.50
N ALA A 305 -2.14 5.70 19.16
CA ALA A 305 -2.16 6.56 20.34
C ALA A 305 -1.33 5.96 21.48
N GLN A 306 -1.50 4.67 21.78
CA GLN A 306 -0.73 3.96 22.80
C GLN A 306 0.77 3.92 22.47
N THR A 307 1.10 3.70 21.19
CA THR A 307 2.50 3.69 20.72
C THR A 307 3.16 5.04 20.93
N ILE A 308 2.47 6.13 20.56
CA ILE A 308 2.96 7.49 20.72
C ILE A 308 3.24 7.80 22.20
N GLU A 309 2.33 7.44 23.09
CA GLU A 309 2.46 7.68 24.52
C GLU A 309 3.63 6.86 25.13
N ARG A 310 3.74 5.58 24.77
CA ARG A 310 4.84 4.71 25.21
C ARG A 310 6.20 5.25 24.77
N ARG A 311 6.34 5.66 23.51
CA ARG A 311 7.59 6.26 23.00
C ARG A 311 7.92 7.57 23.68
N ARG A 312 6.92 8.41 23.95
CA ARG A 312 7.10 9.68 24.68
C ARG A 312 7.74 9.42 26.05
N ARG A 313 7.18 8.49 26.82
CA ARG A 313 7.71 8.13 28.14
C ARG A 313 9.13 7.57 28.05
N TYR A 314 9.36 6.63 27.17
CA TYR A 314 10.66 6.00 26.95
C TYR A 314 11.74 7.02 26.54
N ASN A 315 11.47 7.83 25.53
CA ASN A 315 12.46 8.81 25.06
C ASN A 315 12.66 9.97 26.04
N SER A 316 11.68 10.31 26.88
CA SER A 316 11.85 11.29 27.95
C SER A 316 12.77 10.76 29.05
N ALA A 317 12.58 9.52 29.48
CA ALA A 317 13.45 8.87 30.48
C ALA A 317 14.90 8.76 29.97
N LEU A 318 15.09 8.39 28.69
CA LEU A 318 16.44 8.35 28.08
C LEU A 318 17.11 9.73 28.09
N ARG A 319 16.37 10.80 27.86
CA ARG A 319 16.92 12.17 27.86
C ARG A 319 17.35 12.59 29.27
N GLU A 320 16.63 12.19 30.28
CA GLU A 320 16.98 12.48 31.68
C GLU A 320 18.28 11.75 32.07
N LEU A 321 18.42 10.47 31.66
CA LEU A 321 19.64 9.69 31.91
C LEU A 321 20.88 10.20 31.17
N THR A 322 20.68 10.80 29.98
CA THR A 322 21.77 11.32 29.13
C THR A 322 22.08 12.80 29.35
N ARG A 323 21.38 13.52 30.21
CA ARG A 323 21.75 14.87 30.60
C ARG A 323 23.06 14.82 31.37
N PRO A 324 24.11 15.53 30.91
CA PRO A 324 25.31 15.66 31.72
C PRO A 324 24.90 16.36 33.04
N SER A 325 25.34 15.76 34.14
CA SER A 325 25.21 16.38 35.47
C SER A 325 25.77 17.78 35.35
N SER A 326 24.92 18.80 35.42
CA SER A 326 25.36 20.19 35.59
C SER A 326 26.00 20.23 36.97
N ASN A 327 27.35 20.03 37.00
CA ASN A 327 28.11 20.36 38.18
C ASN A 327 27.89 21.81 38.51
N THR A 328 27.31 22.03 39.66
CA THR A 328 27.30 23.30 40.44
C THR A 328 28.71 23.81 40.59
#